data_0cd6f463c11811e6f062522a9f6f0c02
#
_entry.id   0cd6f463c11811e6f062522a9f6f0c02
#
_cell.length_a   1.000
_cell.length_b   1.000
_cell.length_c   1.000
_cell.angle_alpha   90.00
_cell.angle_beta   90.00
_cell.angle_gamma   90.00
#
_symmetry.space_group_name_H-M   'P 1'
#
loop_
_entity.id
_entity.type
_entity.pdbx_description
1 polymer ?
#
loop_
_entity_poly.entity_id
_entity_poly.type
_entity_poly.pdbx_seq_one_letter_code
_entity_poly.pdbx_strand_id
1 'polypeptide(L)'
;MGEQYGVDRRFTDWTALLEEPLDAVMVLTTGSHEPIAVAAARAGRHVFIEKPIALSEAEGQAIIAAGQTAGVRVMVGYMKRYDPAVERMAQELESFSQMRFARSTTAEYPLKWYVGDYPIVRGADIDPTLLASLEADDEARVTAAIGIDDPTLRYAYRHSLLDSMIHDINLMRGLLGEPKSLRFANVAQSGVSLFIEFPQTAAAMHWVNLTDGVARYQQEFAFFSPQRRATLIFPSPFLRSAPTELVLEGGSEESPRSWRTVETESFEEAFKRELLEFYGCITENREPRTTATDAVRDVALCQAIIRQHLAARG
;
A
#
# COMPACT_ATOMS: atom_id res chain seq x y z
N MET A 1 -6.79 -25.00 4.55
CA MET A 1 -6.93 -23.74 5.29
C MET A 1 -8.21 -23.72 6.13
N GLY A 2 -9.41 -23.84 5.58
CA GLY A 2 -10.65 -23.80 6.37
C GLY A 2 -10.68 -24.79 7.54
N GLU A 3 -10.27 -26.03 7.36
CA GLU A 3 -10.17 -27.04 8.44
C GLU A 3 -9.18 -26.63 9.54
N GLN A 4 -8.03 -26.07 9.16
CA GLN A 4 -6.99 -25.62 10.08
C GLN A 4 -7.49 -24.52 11.03
N TYR A 5 -8.41 -23.68 10.56
CA TYR A 5 -8.98 -22.56 11.33
C TYR A 5 -10.42 -22.80 11.79
N GLY A 6 -10.93 -24.03 11.67
CA GLY A 6 -12.28 -24.38 12.13
C GLY A 6 -13.40 -23.66 11.36
N VAL A 7 -13.17 -23.36 10.07
CA VAL A 7 -14.17 -22.74 9.20
C VAL A 7 -14.99 -23.83 8.52
N ASP A 8 -16.25 -24.00 8.93
CA ASP A 8 -17.14 -25.06 8.44
C ASP A 8 -17.74 -24.71 7.08
N ARG A 9 -18.10 -23.44 6.86
CA ARG A 9 -18.72 -22.97 5.62
C ARG A 9 -17.66 -22.49 4.65
N ARG A 10 -17.52 -23.20 3.53
CA ARG A 10 -16.51 -22.94 2.50
C ARG A 10 -17.19 -22.90 1.14
N PHE A 11 -16.82 -21.91 0.35
CA PHE A 11 -17.39 -21.65 -0.98
C PHE A 11 -16.27 -21.65 -2.02
N THR A 12 -16.54 -22.17 -3.19
CA THR A 12 -15.68 -22.07 -4.37
C THR A 12 -16.07 -20.92 -5.29
N ASP A 13 -17.26 -20.36 -5.04
CA ASP A 13 -17.80 -19.19 -5.73
C ASP A 13 -18.10 -18.10 -4.70
N TRP A 14 -17.52 -16.95 -4.88
CA TRP A 14 -17.70 -15.80 -3.99
C TRP A 14 -19.13 -15.22 -4.07
N THR A 15 -19.87 -15.43 -5.18
CA THR A 15 -21.25 -15.00 -5.28
C THR A 15 -22.15 -15.76 -4.31
N ALA A 16 -21.93 -17.07 -4.17
CA ALA A 16 -22.61 -17.88 -3.17
C ALA A 16 -22.25 -17.49 -1.73
N LEU A 17 -21.00 -17.04 -1.50
CA LEU A 17 -20.61 -16.49 -0.19
C LEU A 17 -21.43 -15.24 0.16
N LEU A 18 -21.73 -14.36 -0.80
CA LEU A 18 -22.46 -13.12 -0.56
C LEU A 18 -23.96 -13.33 -0.22
N GLU A 19 -24.52 -14.50 -0.50
CA GLU A 19 -25.87 -14.87 -0.09
C GLU A 19 -25.97 -15.14 1.42
N GLU A 20 -24.83 -15.32 2.09
CA GLU A 20 -24.77 -15.56 3.52
C GLU A 20 -25.09 -14.30 4.34
N PRO A 21 -25.61 -14.46 5.58
CA PRO A 21 -25.82 -13.34 6.50
C PRO A 21 -24.50 -12.85 7.09
N LEU A 22 -23.78 -12.03 6.33
CA LEU A 22 -22.48 -11.46 6.69
C LEU A 22 -22.63 -9.97 7.04
N ASP A 23 -21.91 -9.49 8.03
CA ASP A 23 -21.77 -8.05 8.32
C ASP A 23 -20.72 -7.40 7.41
N ALA A 24 -19.66 -8.13 7.09
CA ALA A 24 -18.54 -7.64 6.30
C ALA A 24 -17.89 -8.72 5.44
N VAL A 25 -17.19 -8.30 4.39
CA VAL A 25 -16.41 -9.15 3.49
C VAL A 25 -14.98 -8.61 3.40
N MET A 26 -14.01 -9.50 3.47
CA MET A 26 -12.60 -9.19 3.22
C MET A 26 -12.21 -9.70 1.83
N VAL A 27 -11.85 -8.77 0.94
CA VAL A 27 -11.36 -9.08 -0.42
C VAL A 27 -9.84 -9.14 -0.37
N LEU A 28 -9.30 -10.36 -0.32
CA LEU A 28 -7.86 -10.66 -0.17
C LEU A 28 -7.31 -11.41 -1.39
N THR A 29 -7.99 -11.31 -2.52
CA THR A 29 -7.63 -11.96 -3.77
C THR A 29 -6.50 -11.22 -4.47
N THR A 30 -5.88 -11.87 -5.45
CA THR A 30 -5.02 -11.20 -6.43
C THR A 30 -5.85 -10.68 -7.60
N GLY A 31 -5.31 -9.75 -8.39
CA GLY A 31 -5.97 -9.20 -9.56
C GLY A 31 -6.93 -8.05 -9.24
N SER A 32 -7.93 -7.82 -10.08
CA SER A 32 -8.92 -6.77 -9.85
C SER A 32 -9.86 -7.11 -8.70
N HIS A 33 -9.92 -6.25 -7.70
CA HIS A 33 -10.84 -6.37 -6.57
C HIS A 33 -12.23 -5.82 -6.86
N GLU A 34 -12.38 -5.04 -7.94
CA GLU A 34 -13.60 -4.27 -8.24
C GLU A 34 -14.85 -5.14 -8.31
N PRO A 35 -14.89 -6.28 -9.03
CA PRO A 35 -16.13 -7.04 -9.18
C PRO A 35 -16.67 -7.55 -7.84
N ILE A 36 -15.77 -8.05 -6.99
CA ILE A 36 -16.13 -8.61 -5.67
C ILE A 36 -16.52 -7.49 -4.71
N ALA A 37 -15.74 -6.41 -4.66
CA ALA A 37 -15.97 -5.30 -3.75
C ALA A 37 -17.30 -4.57 -4.05
N VAL A 38 -17.59 -4.34 -5.34
CA VAL A 38 -18.86 -3.72 -5.78
C VAL A 38 -20.04 -4.63 -5.45
N ALA A 39 -19.94 -5.93 -5.68
CA ALA A 39 -21.02 -6.87 -5.37
C ALA A 39 -21.25 -6.96 -3.85
N ALA A 40 -20.20 -7.04 -3.05
CA ALA A 40 -20.30 -7.06 -1.58
C ALA A 40 -20.95 -5.78 -1.04
N ALA A 41 -20.52 -4.60 -1.52
CA ALA A 41 -21.13 -3.34 -1.13
C ALA A 41 -22.60 -3.27 -1.51
N ARG A 42 -22.97 -3.67 -2.73
CA ARG A 42 -24.38 -3.72 -3.18
C ARG A 42 -25.24 -4.69 -2.38
N ALA A 43 -24.63 -5.76 -1.85
CA ALA A 43 -25.31 -6.69 -0.92
C ALA A 43 -25.43 -6.10 0.51
N GLY A 44 -25.01 -4.85 0.73
CA GLY A 44 -25.08 -4.18 2.04
C GLY A 44 -24.02 -4.65 3.03
N ARG A 45 -22.92 -5.22 2.55
CA ARG A 45 -21.80 -5.70 3.40
C ARG A 45 -20.73 -4.61 3.49
N HIS A 46 -20.17 -4.40 4.69
CA HIS A 46 -18.96 -3.62 4.83
C HIS A 46 -17.79 -4.34 4.13
N VAL A 47 -16.85 -3.59 3.54
CA VAL A 47 -15.81 -4.21 2.72
C VAL A 47 -14.43 -3.78 3.20
N PHE A 48 -13.58 -4.75 3.51
CA PHE A 48 -12.14 -4.58 3.61
C PHE A 48 -11.50 -5.08 2.31
N ILE A 49 -10.64 -4.28 1.72
CA ILE A 49 -9.99 -4.61 0.45
C ILE A 49 -8.48 -4.54 0.65
N GLU A 50 -7.76 -5.63 0.31
CA GLU A 50 -6.30 -5.53 0.20
C GLU A 50 -5.88 -4.53 -0.87
N LYS A 51 -4.70 -3.93 -0.65
CA LYS A 51 -4.12 -3.02 -1.66
C LYS A 51 -3.66 -3.83 -2.92
N PRO A 52 -3.68 -3.23 -4.10
CA PRO A 52 -4.31 -1.94 -4.42
C PRO A 52 -5.83 -2.07 -4.37
N ILE A 53 -6.54 -0.99 -4.10
CA ILE A 53 -8.01 -1.02 -4.12
C ILE A 53 -8.57 -1.56 -5.44
N ALA A 54 -7.87 -1.23 -6.56
CA ALA A 54 -8.25 -1.60 -7.91
C ALA A 54 -7.05 -1.46 -8.85
N LEU A 55 -7.16 -1.95 -10.09
CA LEU A 55 -6.13 -1.81 -11.11
C LEU A 55 -6.18 -0.46 -11.84
N SER A 56 -7.27 0.30 -11.71
CA SER A 56 -7.44 1.63 -12.30
C SER A 56 -8.25 2.57 -11.41
N GLU A 57 -8.07 3.88 -11.64
CA GLU A 57 -8.89 4.91 -10.99
C GLU A 57 -10.40 4.69 -11.26
N ALA A 58 -10.76 4.31 -12.49
CA ALA A 58 -12.16 4.09 -12.87
C ALA A 58 -12.81 2.94 -12.08
N GLU A 59 -12.10 1.82 -11.90
CA GLU A 59 -12.56 0.71 -11.06
C GLU A 59 -12.71 1.15 -9.59
N GLY A 60 -11.73 1.90 -9.08
CA GLY A 60 -11.81 2.43 -7.73
C GLY A 60 -12.99 3.36 -7.51
N GLN A 61 -13.33 4.20 -8.50
CA GLN A 61 -14.52 5.05 -8.46
C GLN A 61 -15.81 4.22 -8.44
N ALA A 62 -15.87 3.09 -9.14
CA ALA A 62 -17.00 2.18 -9.09
C ALA A 62 -17.20 1.59 -7.68
N ILE A 63 -16.11 1.22 -7.00
CA ILE A 63 -16.15 0.74 -5.61
C ILE A 63 -16.66 1.84 -4.67
N ILE A 64 -16.15 3.07 -4.80
CA ILE A 64 -16.60 4.22 -3.99
C ILE A 64 -18.12 4.44 -4.17
N ALA A 65 -18.58 4.49 -5.42
CA ALA A 65 -19.98 4.72 -5.73
C ALA A 65 -20.88 3.62 -5.15
N ALA A 66 -20.47 2.36 -5.24
CA ALA A 66 -21.20 1.23 -4.66
C ALA A 66 -21.29 1.33 -3.13
N GLY A 67 -20.16 1.62 -2.45
CA GLY A 67 -20.11 1.79 -1.00
C GLY A 67 -20.97 2.94 -0.50
N GLN A 68 -20.89 4.11 -1.16
CA GLN A 68 -21.72 5.28 -0.84
C GLN A 68 -23.21 5.01 -1.04
N THR A 69 -23.60 4.39 -2.15
CA THR A 69 -25.00 4.07 -2.45
C THR A 69 -25.60 3.11 -1.43
N ALA A 70 -24.81 2.13 -0.98
CA ALA A 70 -25.24 1.14 0.00
C ALA A 70 -25.11 1.63 1.45
N GLY A 71 -24.44 2.75 1.72
CA GLY A 71 -24.16 3.25 3.06
C GLY A 71 -23.24 2.36 3.88
N VAL A 72 -22.35 1.60 3.23
CA VAL A 72 -21.40 0.68 3.89
C VAL A 72 -20.01 1.28 3.97
N ARG A 73 -19.23 0.84 4.95
CA ARG A 73 -17.82 1.21 5.10
C ARG A 73 -16.98 0.40 4.12
N VAL A 74 -16.08 1.09 3.40
CA VAL A 74 -15.07 0.48 2.54
C VAL A 74 -13.71 0.95 3.01
N MET A 75 -12.91 0.04 3.52
CA MET A 75 -11.55 0.27 4.02
C MET A 75 -10.52 -0.46 3.16
N VAL A 76 -9.38 0.16 2.92
CA VAL A 76 -8.29 -0.45 2.14
C VAL A 76 -7.10 -0.76 3.03
N GLY A 77 -6.52 -1.94 2.86
CA GLY A 77 -5.44 -2.51 3.67
C GLY A 77 -4.10 -1.83 3.42
N TYR A 78 -3.87 -0.69 4.04
CA TYR A 78 -2.58 0.00 4.09
C TYR A 78 -2.01 -0.08 5.51
N MET A 79 -1.59 -1.28 5.92
CA MET A 79 -1.14 -1.59 7.28
C MET A 79 -0.14 -0.58 7.83
N LYS A 80 0.77 -0.01 7.01
CA LYS A 80 1.77 0.96 7.48
C LYS A 80 1.16 2.23 8.08
N ARG A 81 -0.05 2.62 7.67
CA ARG A 81 -0.79 3.75 8.25
C ARG A 81 -1.22 3.51 9.70
N TYR A 82 -1.18 2.26 10.15
CA TYR A 82 -1.57 1.79 11.48
C TYR A 82 -0.37 1.36 12.33
N ASP A 83 0.85 1.52 11.80
CA ASP A 83 2.08 1.25 12.54
C ASP A 83 2.29 2.31 13.63
N PRO A 84 2.52 1.92 14.90
CA PRO A 84 2.73 2.86 16.00
C PRO A 84 3.87 3.85 15.76
N ALA A 85 4.96 3.43 15.14
CA ALA A 85 6.08 4.31 14.82
C ALA A 85 5.71 5.36 13.75
N VAL A 86 4.77 5.03 12.84
CA VAL A 86 4.24 5.98 11.86
C VAL A 86 3.34 7.01 12.54
N GLU A 87 2.52 6.61 13.49
CA GLU A 87 1.71 7.54 14.29
C GLU A 87 2.60 8.50 15.10
N ARG A 88 3.68 7.97 15.68
CA ARG A 88 4.67 8.76 16.38
C ARG A 88 5.44 9.71 15.46
N MET A 89 5.82 9.24 14.26
CA MET A 89 6.42 10.08 13.22
C MET A 89 5.51 11.25 12.83
N ALA A 90 4.22 11.04 12.66
CA ALA A 90 3.29 12.11 12.31
C ALA A 90 3.31 13.23 13.37
N GLN A 91 3.34 12.89 14.66
CA GLN A 91 3.47 13.83 15.77
C GLN A 91 4.81 14.58 15.73
N GLU A 92 5.92 13.88 15.43
CA GLU A 92 7.24 14.52 15.31
C GLU A 92 7.27 15.54 14.16
N LEU A 93 6.66 15.21 13.02
CA LEU A 93 6.64 16.10 11.86
C LEU A 93 5.86 17.40 12.12
N GLU A 94 4.87 17.41 13.01
CA GLU A 94 4.19 18.61 13.45
C GLU A 94 5.15 19.61 14.11
N SER A 95 6.23 19.12 14.74
CA SER A 95 7.26 19.94 15.38
C SER A 95 8.31 20.49 14.42
N PHE A 96 8.30 20.06 13.15
CA PHE A 96 9.27 20.52 12.15
C PHE A 96 8.89 21.92 11.64
N SER A 97 9.61 22.92 12.08
CA SER A 97 9.33 24.32 11.72
C SER A 97 9.46 24.62 10.22
N GLN A 98 10.32 23.90 9.51
CA GLN A 98 10.58 24.03 8.08
C GLN A 98 11.04 22.68 7.54
N MET A 99 10.15 21.93 6.93
CA MET A 99 10.58 20.72 6.24
C MET A 99 11.28 21.09 4.93
N ARG A 100 12.55 20.72 4.78
CA ARG A 100 13.35 21.06 3.60
C ARG A 100 13.30 19.99 2.53
N PHE A 101 13.20 18.73 2.94
CA PHE A 101 13.23 17.61 2.03
C PHE A 101 12.68 16.35 2.71
N ALA A 102 12.14 15.45 1.92
CA ALA A 102 11.78 14.09 2.34
C ALA A 102 12.31 13.07 1.32
N ARG A 103 12.55 11.84 1.77
CA ARG A 103 12.90 10.74 0.86
C ARG A 103 12.32 9.42 1.33
N SER A 104 12.06 8.51 0.38
CA SER A 104 11.90 7.09 0.68
C SER A 104 12.80 6.24 -0.20
N THR A 105 13.21 5.10 0.33
CA THR A 105 13.94 4.09 -0.42
C THR A 105 13.45 2.73 0.00
N THR A 106 12.91 1.96 -0.95
CA THR A 106 12.53 0.57 -0.77
C THR A 106 13.37 -0.29 -1.71
N ALA A 107 14.09 -1.26 -1.16
CA ALA A 107 14.83 -2.25 -1.93
C ALA A 107 14.16 -3.62 -1.70
N GLU A 108 13.51 -4.11 -2.75
CA GLU A 108 12.91 -5.44 -2.78
C GLU A 108 13.98 -6.51 -2.86
N TYR A 109 13.74 -7.63 -2.23
CA TYR A 109 14.66 -8.74 -2.07
C TYR A 109 14.00 -10.07 -2.44
N PRO A 110 14.78 -11.18 -2.60
CA PRO A 110 14.20 -12.48 -2.89
C PRO A 110 13.29 -12.97 -1.76
N LEU A 111 11.98 -12.91 -1.99
CA LEU A 111 10.95 -13.23 -1.00
C LEU A 111 11.09 -14.64 -0.41
N LYS A 112 11.59 -15.60 -1.20
CA LYS A 112 11.76 -17.00 -0.79
C LYS A 112 12.53 -17.21 0.51
N TRP A 113 13.46 -16.30 0.84
CA TRP A 113 14.26 -16.41 2.06
C TRP A 113 13.49 -16.01 3.33
N TYR A 114 12.40 -15.26 3.18
CA TYR A 114 11.57 -14.80 4.30
C TYR A 114 10.31 -15.62 4.51
N VAL A 115 9.78 -16.21 3.44
CA VAL A 115 8.52 -16.98 3.49
C VAL A 115 8.71 -18.47 3.24
N GLY A 116 9.94 -18.91 2.89
CA GLY A 116 10.20 -20.31 2.53
C GLY A 116 9.87 -21.32 3.62
N ASP A 117 10.01 -20.91 4.88
CA ASP A 117 9.71 -21.75 6.05
C ASP A 117 8.26 -21.63 6.54
N TYR A 118 7.44 -20.74 5.93
CA TYR A 118 6.04 -20.63 6.28
C TYR A 118 5.22 -21.74 5.61
N PRO A 119 4.21 -22.31 6.32
CA PRO A 119 3.32 -23.30 5.75
C PRO A 119 2.35 -22.66 4.73
N ILE A 120 2.86 -22.39 3.53
CA ILE A 120 2.05 -21.81 2.45
C ILE A 120 1.18 -22.91 1.86
N VAL A 121 -0.14 -22.78 1.99
CA VAL A 121 -1.11 -23.67 1.35
C VAL A 121 -1.26 -23.25 -0.11
N ARG A 122 -0.92 -24.17 -1.02
CA ARG A 122 -1.11 -23.97 -2.47
C ARG A 122 -2.23 -24.87 -2.96
N GLY A 123 -3.20 -24.31 -3.70
CA GLY A 123 -4.20 -25.12 -4.41
C GLY A 123 -3.53 -25.91 -5.53
N ALA A 124 -3.84 -27.21 -5.61
CA ALA A 124 -3.34 -28.09 -6.67
C ALA A 124 -4.43 -28.39 -7.73
N ASP A 125 -5.65 -27.93 -7.48
CA ASP A 125 -6.88 -28.24 -8.22
C ASP A 125 -7.48 -27.01 -8.95
N ILE A 126 -6.67 -25.98 -9.17
CA ILE A 126 -7.10 -24.78 -9.91
C ILE A 126 -7.17 -25.12 -11.39
N ASP A 127 -8.32 -24.86 -12.03
CA ASP A 127 -8.49 -25.00 -13.49
C ASP A 127 -7.53 -24.05 -14.23
N PRO A 128 -6.58 -24.57 -15.01
CA PRO A 128 -5.64 -23.74 -15.75
C PRO A 128 -6.33 -22.79 -16.74
N THR A 129 -7.49 -23.17 -17.28
CA THR A 129 -8.25 -22.35 -18.22
C THR A 129 -8.84 -21.12 -17.53
N LEU A 130 -9.39 -21.33 -16.32
CA LEU A 130 -9.89 -20.25 -15.48
C LEU A 130 -8.76 -19.30 -15.10
N LEU A 131 -7.61 -19.83 -14.65
CA LEU A 131 -6.47 -19.01 -14.28
C LEU A 131 -5.98 -18.15 -15.47
N ALA A 132 -5.82 -18.76 -16.64
CA ALA A 132 -5.41 -18.02 -17.85
C ALA A 132 -6.43 -16.95 -18.26
N SER A 133 -7.73 -17.21 -18.08
CA SER A 133 -8.78 -16.22 -18.35
C SER A 133 -8.71 -15.02 -17.40
N LEU A 134 -8.48 -15.26 -16.09
CA LEU A 134 -8.34 -14.20 -15.10
C LEU A 134 -7.08 -13.36 -15.34
N GLU A 135 -5.96 -14.01 -15.66
CA GLU A 135 -4.71 -13.31 -16.01
C GLU A 135 -4.88 -12.44 -17.27
N ALA A 136 -5.57 -12.95 -18.30
CA ALA A 136 -5.84 -12.18 -19.51
C ALA A 136 -6.76 -10.97 -19.26
N ASP A 137 -7.77 -11.11 -18.38
CA ASP A 137 -8.63 -10.00 -17.98
C ASP A 137 -7.83 -8.92 -17.22
N ASP A 138 -7.01 -9.32 -16.27
CA ASP A 138 -6.13 -8.41 -15.50
C ASP A 138 -5.17 -7.65 -16.43
N GLU A 139 -4.53 -8.34 -17.39
CA GLU A 139 -3.62 -7.72 -18.36
C GLU A 139 -4.36 -6.71 -19.26
N ALA A 140 -5.58 -7.03 -19.68
CA ALA A 140 -6.41 -6.11 -20.46
C ALA A 140 -6.79 -4.87 -19.65
N ARG A 141 -7.16 -5.03 -18.36
CA ARG A 141 -7.46 -3.95 -17.42
C ARG A 141 -6.24 -3.06 -17.17
N VAL A 142 -5.07 -3.66 -16.96
CA VAL A 142 -3.80 -2.93 -16.79
C VAL A 142 -3.46 -2.13 -18.04
N THR A 143 -3.57 -2.74 -19.23
CA THR A 143 -3.32 -2.06 -20.52
C THR A 143 -4.26 -0.87 -20.70
N ALA A 144 -5.54 -1.03 -20.38
CA ALA A 144 -6.52 0.06 -20.43
C ALA A 144 -6.20 1.16 -19.40
N ALA A 145 -5.75 0.79 -18.19
CA ALA A 145 -5.41 1.72 -17.12
C ALA A 145 -4.23 2.63 -17.47
N ILE A 146 -3.19 2.09 -18.11
CA ILE A 146 -1.98 2.86 -18.47
C ILE A 146 -2.01 3.43 -19.90
N GLY A 147 -2.95 2.99 -20.73
CA GLY A 147 -3.17 3.50 -22.09
C GLY A 147 -2.09 3.11 -23.11
N ILE A 148 -1.27 2.11 -22.79
CA ILE A 148 -0.19 1.64 -23.67
C ILE A 148 -0.01 0.13 -23.55
N ASP A 149 0.22 -0.54 -24.66
CA ASP A 149 0.55 -1.95 -24.72
C ASP A 149 2.09 -2.16 -24.78
N ASP A 150 2.74 -1.92 -23.65
CA ASP A 150 4.17 -2.15 -23.43
C ASP A 150 4.34 -3.15 -22.29
N PRO A 151 4.89 -4.35 -22.53
CA PRO A 151 5.03 -5.39 -21.50
C PRO A 151 5.87 -4.96 -20.30
N THR A 152 6.91 -4.14 -20.51
CA THR A 152 7.76 -3.64 -19.44
C THR A 152 7.00 -2.69 -18.52
N LEU A 153 6.22 -1.78 -19.13
CA LEU A 153 5.42 -0.81 -18.36
C LEU A 153 4.22 -1.46 -17.69
N ARG A 154 3.57 -2.46 -18.32
CA ARG A 154 2.51 -3.26 -17.67
C ARG A 154 3.06 -3.97 -16.44
N TYR A 155 4.20 -4.66 -16.60
CA TYR A 155 4.86 -5.33 -15.46
C TYR A 155 5.20 -4.33 -14.35
N ALA A 156 5.86 -3.22 -14.68
CA ALA A 156 6.23 -2.21 -13.69
C ALA A 156 5.01 -1.57 -13.01
N TYR A 157 3.93 -1.30 -13.76
CA TYR A 157 2.70 -0.79 -13.18
C TYR A 157 2.09 -1.77 -12.19
N ARG A 158 1.90 -3.04 -12.60
CA ARG A 158 1.25 -4.06 -11.78
C ARG A 158 2.10 -4.45 -10.57
N HIS A 159 3.39 -4.75 -10.76
CA HIS A 159 4.23 -5.38 -9.73
C HIS A 159 5.09 -4.38 -8.96
N SER A 160 5.62 -3.34 -9.61
CA SER A 160 6.46 -2.37 -8.90
C SER A 160 5.64 -1.25 -8.27
N LEU A 161 4.69 -0.66 -9.03
CA LEU A 161 3.88 0.45 -8.54
C LEU A 161 2.72 -0.03 -7.67
N LEU A 162 1.78 -0.81 -8.20
CA LEU A 162 0.55 -1.19 -7.51
C LEU A 162 0.76 -2.25 -6.42
N ASP A 163 1.76 -3.13 -6.54
CA ASP A 163 1.97 -4.16 -5.53
C ASP A 163 2.90 -3.67 -4.40
N SER A 164 4.02 -3.02 -4.72
CA SER A 164 5.02 -2.64 -3.72
C SER A 164 5.03 -1.15 -3.41
N MET A 165 5.37 -0.29 -4.38
CA MET A 165 5.62 1.14 -4.15
C MET A 165 4.37 1.92 -3.73
N ILE A 166 3.17 1.39 -3.97
CA ILE A 166 1.91 1.99 -3.52
C ILE A 166 1.86 2.17 -2.00
N HIS A 167 2.53 1.31 -1.22
CA HIS A 167 2.68 1.48 0.22
C HIS A 167 3.49 2.73 0.56
N ASP A 168 4.56 2.98 -0.19
CA ASP A 168 5.41 4.16 0.00
C ASP A 168 4.67 5.43 -0.38
N ILE A 169 3.95 5.38 -1.50
CA ILE A 169 3.12 6.49 -2.00
C ILE A 169 2.04 6.84 -0.97
N ASN A 170 1.29 5.85 -0.51
CA ASN A 170 0.24 6.06 0.48
C ASN A 170 0.79 6.59 1.81
N LEU A 171 1.91 6.07 2.29
CA LEU A 171 2.53 6.53 3.52
C LEU A 171 3.03 7.98 3.40
N MET A 172 3.71 8.33 2.30
CA MET A 172 4.18 9.70 2.07
C MET A 172 3.02 10.69 1.96
N ARG A 173 1.92 10.33 1.27
CA ARG A 173 0.69 11.13 1.23
C ARG A 173 0.07 11.28 2.62
N GLY A 174 0.07 10.20 3.39
CA GLY A 174 -0.44 10.21 4.75
C GLY A 174 0.30 11.13 5.72
N LEU A 175 1.61 11.28 5.53
CA LEU A 175 2.47 12.11 6.38
C LEU A 175 2.63 13.56 5.86
N LEU A 176 2.63 13.77 4.55
CA LEU A 176 2.93 15.07 3.93
C LEU A 176 1.71 15.74 3.29
N GLY A 177 0.58 15.06 3.23
CA GLY A 177 -0.63 15.52 2.54
C GLY A 177 -0.63 15.20 1.04
N GLU A 178 -1.61 15.76 0.30
CA GLU A 178 -1.74 15.50 -1.13
C GLU A 178 -0.61 16.11 -1.95
N PRO A 179 -0.06 15.40 -2.95
CA PRO A 179 0.95 15.94 -3.84
C PRO A 179 0.44 17.14 -4.63
N LYS A 180 1.26 18.17 -4.76
CA LYS A 180 1.00 19.30 -5.67
C LYS A 180 1.34 18.99 -7.11
N SER A 181 2.44 18.27 -7.32
CA SER A 181 2.90 17.91 -8.66
C SER A 181 3.89 16.74 -8.63
N LEU A 182 3.85 15.93 -9.68
CA LEU A 182 4.87 14.94 -10.02
C LEU A 182 5.85 15.59 -11.01
N ARG A 183 7.07 15.90 -10.56
CA ARG A 183 8.08 16.61 -11.37
C ARG A 183 8.91 15.69 -12.25
N PHE A 184 9.14 14.48 -11.76
CA PHE A 184 9.97 13.50 -12.47
C PHE A 184 9.48 12.08 -12.15
N ALA A 185 9.47 11.23 -13.17
CA ALA A 185 9.26 9.80 -13.04
C ALA A 185 10.16 9.05 -14.02
N ASN A 186 10.92 8.10 -13.52
CA ASN A 186 11.59 7.10 -14.33
C ASN A 186 11.12 5.72 -13.90
N VAL A 187 10.61 4.94 -14.85
CA VAL A 187 10.08 3.60 -14.63
C VAL A 187 10.89 2.62 -15.47
N ALA A 188 11.51 1.65 -14.82
CA ALA A 188 12.28 0.60 -15.45
C ALA A 188 12.07 -0.72 -14.68
N GLN A 189 12.40 -1.83 -15.29
CA GLN A 189 12.34 -3.14 -14.63
C GLN A 189 13.26 -3.22 -13.40
N SER A 190 14.39 -2.50 -13.43
CA SER A 190 15.35 -2.44 -12.33
C SER A 190 14.89 -1.55 -11.17
N GLY A 191 13.88 -0.71 -11.36
CA GLY A 191 13.38 0.16 -10.32
C GLY A 191 12.58 1.37 -10.81
N VAL A 192 12.03 2.09 -9.85
CA VAL A 192 11.25 3.31 -10.07
C VAL A 192 11.89 4.45 -9.29
N SER A 193 12.03 5.62 -9.93
CA SER A 193 12.53 6.84 -9.28
C SER A 193 11.57 7.99 -9.54
N LEU A 194 11.18 8.68 -8.47
CA LEU A 194 10.21 9.76 -8.52
C LEU A 194 10.74 11.00 -7.82
N PHE A 195 10.31 12.18 -8.29
CA PHE A 195 10.43 13.41 -7.57
C PHE A 195 9.07 14.11 -7.51
N ILE A 196 8.53 14.26 -6.30
CA ILE A 196 7.17 14.72 -6.03
C ILE A 196 7.21 15.97 -5.15
N GLU A 197 6.43 16.98 -5.48
CA GLU A 197 6.21 18.16 -4.63
C GLU A 197 4.98 17.97 -3.76
N PHE A 198 5.15 18.18 -2.47
CA PHE A 198 4.10 18.21 -1.45
C PHE A 198 3.86 19.66 -0.96
N PRO A 199 2.82 19.91 -0.16
CA PRO A 199 2.50 21.28 0.31
C PRO A 199 3.65 22.01 1.00
N GLN A 200 4.46 21.30 1.77
CA GLN A 200 5.51 21.88 2.60
C GLN A 200 6.94 21.51 2.18
N THR A 201 7.09 20.54 1.26
CA THR A 201 8.41 20.02 0.88
C THR A 201 8.38 19.32 -0.47
N ALA A 202 9.55 18.93 -0.97
CA ALA A 202 9.68 17.98 -2.05
C ALA A 202 10.20 16.63 -1.51
N ALA A 203 9.86 15.54 -2.19
CA ALA A 203 10.32 14.20 -1.86
C ALA A 203 10.94 13.49 -3.06
N ALA A 204 12.08 12.82 -2.84
CA ALA A 204 12.60 11.80 -3.75
C ALA A 204 12.17 10.41 -3.25
N MET A 205 11.63 9.59 -4.14
CA MET A 205 11.19 8.25 -3.79
C MET A 205 11.81 7.25 -4.75
N HIS A 206 12.39 6.18 -4.20
CA HIS A 206 13.06 5.15 -4.98
C HIS A 206 12.56 3.76 -4.57
N TRP A 207 12.20 2.97 -5.56
CA TRP A 207 11.98 1.55 -5.41
C TRP A 207 13.00 0.82 -6.28
N VAL A 208 13.71 -0.17 -5.72
CA VAL A 208 14.82 -0.88 -6.38
C VAL A 208 14.55 -2.37 -6.34
N ASN A 209 14.63 -3.00 -7.50
CA ASN A 209 14.50 -4.45 -7.62
C ASN A 209 15.85 -5.13 -7.36
N LEU A 210 15.95 -5.85 -6.24
CA LEU A 210 17.11 -6.67 -5.86
C LEU A 210 16.76 -8.15 -5.74
N THR A 211 15.69 -8.59 -6.41
CA THR A 211 15.16 -9.96 -6.27
C THR A 211 16.10 -11.06 -6.73
N ASP A 212 17.18 -10.71 -7.44
CA ASP A 212 18.14 -11.68 -8.00
C ASP A 212 19.30 -12.05 -7.05
N GLY A 213 19.45 -11.38 -5.93
CA GLY A 213 20.63 -11.67 -5.12
C GLY A 213 20.65 -11.19 -3.68
N VAL A 214 20.48 -9.90 -3.44
CA VAL A 214 20.65 -9.31 -2.10
C VAL A 214 19.48 -9.66 -1.21
N ALA A 215 19.71 -10.54 -0.21
CA ALA A 215 18.69 -11.02 0.71
C ALA A 215 18.53 -10.12 1.96
N ARG A 216 18.57 -8.80 1.78
CA ARG A 216 18.38 -7.85 2.86
C ARG A 216 17.33 -6.83 2.48
N TYR A 217 16.21 -6.88 3.18
CA TYR A 217 15.15 -5.88 3.03
C TYR A 217 15.63 -4.51 3.50
N GLN A 218 15.27 -3.48 2.74
CA GLN A 218 15.44 -2.09 3.14
C GLN A 218 14.19 -1.32 2.77
N GLN A 219 13.58 -0.69 3.76
CA GLN A 219 12.54 0.29 3.52
C GLN A 219 12.70 1.43 4.55
N GLU A 220 12.99 2.61 4.06
CA GLU A 220 13.34 3.77 4.86
C GLU A 220 12.61 5.01 4.36
N PHE A 221 12.10 5.81 5.32
CA PHE A 221 11.51 7.12 5.07
C PHE A 221 12.21 8.14 5.94
N ALA A 222 12.81 9.15 5.35
CA ALA A 222 13.56 10.17 6.07
C ALA A 222 13.05 11.57 5.75
N PHE A 223 12.93 12.39 6.80
CA PHE A 223 12.41 13.75 6.77
C PHE A 223 13.44 14.70 7.36
N PHE A 224 13.68 15.80 6.69
CA PHE A 224 14.76 16.72 7.00
C PHE A 224 14.24 18.13 7.25
N SER A 225 14.62 18.72 8.37
CA SER A 225 14.48 20.14 8.68
C SER A 225 15.85 20.75 8.97
N PRO A 226 15.99 22.06 9.16
CA PRO A 226 17.29 22.68 9.47
C PRO A 226 17.99 22.11 10.69
N GLN A 227 17.23 21.70 11.70
CA GLN A 227 17.77 21.32 13.01
C GLN A 227 17.47 19.86 13.37
N ARG A 228 16.61 19.18 12.61
CA ARG A 228 16.15 17.81 12.92
C ARG A 228 16.12 16.91 11.70
N ARG A 229 16.38 15.65 11.92
CA ARG A 229 16.09 14.58 10.99
C ARG A 229 15.28 13.51 11.73
N ALA A 230 14.23 13.00 11.08
CA ALA A 230 13.46 11.87 11.57
C ALA A 230 13.43 10.79 10.48
N THR A 231 13.66 9.55 10.86
CA THR A 231 13.73 8.42 9.91
C THR A 231 12.95 7.24 10.45
N LEU A 232 12.04 6.70 9.64
CA LEU A 232 11.41 5.40 9.85
C LEU A 232 12.23 4.34 9.12
N ILE A 233 12.52 3.24 9.80
CA ILE A 233 13.17 2.06 9.24
C ILE A 233 12.26 0.86 9.48
N PHE A 234 11.64 0.38 8.41
CA PHE A 234 10.71 -0.74 8.48
C PHE A 234 11.44 -2.08 8.42
N PRO A 235 11.06 -3.04 9.24
CA PRO A 235 11.44 -4.43 9.04
C PRO A 235 10.77 -5.01 7.81
N SER A 236 11.20 -6.20 7.38
CA SER A 236 10.45 -6.96 6.38
C SER A 236 9.01 -7.21 6.87
N PRO A 237 7.98 -6.94 6.06
CA PRO A 237 6.58 -7.13 6.45
C PRO A 237 6.21 -8.60 6.70
N PHE A 238 7.10 -9.54 6.33
CA PHE A 238 6.92 -10.98 6.56
C PHE A 238 7.50 -11.46 7.90
N LEU A 239 8.17 -10.57 8.66
CA LEU A 239 8.64 -10.87 10.01
C LEU A 239 7.59 -10.46 11.03
N ARG A 240 7.11 -11.45 11.81
CA ARG A 240 6.12 -11.20 12.85
C ARG A 240 6.74 -10.48 14.04
N SER A 241 5.98 -9.56 14.64
CA SER A 241 6.36 -8.80 15.83
C SER A 241 7.74 -8.11 15.72
N ALA A 242 8.19 -7.82 14.50
CA ALA A 242 9.36 -7.01 14.27
C ALA A 242 8.96 -5.52 14.25
N PRO A 243 9.50 -4.71 15.18
CA PRO A 243 9.09 -3.32 15.30
C PRO A 243 9.72 -2.45 14.21
N THR A 244 8.99 -1.43 13.78
CA THR A 244 9.55 -0.32 13.01
C THR A 244 10.39 0.56 13.94
N GLU A 245 11.60 0.90 13.54
CA GLU A 245 12.46 1.82 14.27
C GLU A 245 12.16 3.27 13.87
N LEU A 246 12.01 4.14 14.85
CA LEU A 246 12.00 5.58 14.66
C LEU A 246 13.33 6.17 15.13
N VAL A 247 14.10 6.70 14.20
CA VAL A 247 15.37 7.36 14.48
C VAL A 247 15.18 8.87 14.46
N LEU A 248 15.42 9.51 15.58
CA LEU A 248 15.36 10.96 15.73
C LEU A 248 16.77 11.52 15.95
N GLU A 249 17.10 12.57 15.21
CA GLU A 249 18.38 13.27 15.32
C GLU A 249 18.17 14.77 15.36
N GLY A 250 18.97 15.45 16.16
CA GLY A 250 18.87 16.90 16.27
C GLY A 250 20.16 17.58 16.72
N GLY A 251 20.19 18.88 16.55
CA GLY A 251 21.30 19.74 16.94
C GLY A 251 20.89 21.21 16.92
N SER A 252 21.83 22.10 17.24
CA SER A 252 21.64 23.55 17.16
C SER A 252 22.85 24.21 16.49
N GLU A 253 22.67 25.42 15.96
CA GLU A 253 23.76 26.22 15.38
C GLU A 253 24.72 26.75 16.45
N GLU A 254 24.27 26.84 17.70
CA GLU A 254 25.05 27.39 18.81
C GLU A 254 26.07 26.42 19.39
N SER A 255 25.99 25.13 19.03
CA SER A 255 26.86 24.09 19.58
C SER A 255 27.10 22.97 18.57
N PRO A 256 28.31 22.42 18.47
CA PRO A 256 28.61 21.26 17.64
C PRO A 256 27.99 19.96 18.19
N ARG A 257 27.26 20.03 19.30
CA ARG A 257 26.64 18.86 19.91
C ARG A 257 25.40 18.47 19.10
N SER A 258 25.34 17.21 18.71
CA SER A 258 24.18 16.57 18.12
C SER A 258 23.76 15.40 19.01
N TRP A 259 22.51 15.02 18.89
CA TRP A 259 21.95 13.85 19.57
C TRP A 259 21.28 12.93 18.56
N ARG A 260 21.23 11.65 18.89
CA ARG A 260 20.52 10.61 18.15
C ARG A 260 19.82 9.69 19.11
N THR A 261 18.52 9.47 18.87
CA THR A 261 17.69 8.51 19.61
C THR A 261 17.13 7.50 18.64
N VAL A 262 17.05 6.25 19.07
CA VAL A 262 16.34 5.18 18.36
C VAL A 262 15.21 4.72 19.25
N GLU A 263 14.00 4.83 18.76
CA GLU A 263 12.77 4.52 19.50
C GLU A 263 12.10 3.29 18.88
N THR A 264 11.57 2.42 19.73
CA THR A 264 10.69 1.33 19.39
C THR A 264 9.36 1.57 20.09
N GLU A 265 8.34 1.96 19.32
CA GLU A 265 7.05 2.36 19.90
C GLU A 265 6.24 1.17 20.38
N SER A 266 6.29 0.05 19.64
CA SER A 266 5.50 -1.13 19.95
C SER A 266 5.99 -2.34 19.18
N PHE A 267 5.70 -3.53 19.72
CA PHE A 267 5.82 -4.81 19.00
C PHE A 267 4.46 -5.30 18.45
N GLU A 268 3.41 -4.49 18.56
CA GLU A 268 2.10 -4.80 18.02
C GLU A 268 2.12 -4.67 16.49
N GLU A 269 1.63 -5.71 15.82
CA GLU A 269 1.63 -5.76 14.36
C GLU A 269 0.65 -4.76 13.76
N ALA A 270 1.09 -4.02 12.76
CA ALA A 270 0.29 -3.06 12.01
C ALA A 270 -0.93 -3.72 11.34
N PHE A 271 -0.79 -4.95 10.84
CA PHE A 271 -1.91 -5.74 10.31
C PHE A 271 -3.01 -5.99 11.34
N LYS A 272 -2.64 -6.31 12.58
CA LYS A 272 -3.63 -6.47 13.66
C LYS A 272 -4.36 -5.16 13.93
N ARG A 273 -3.62 -4.04 13.99
CA ARG A 273 -4.19 -2.72 14.27
C ARG A 273 -5.14 -2.26 13.16
N GLU A 274 -4.82 -2.51 11.89
CA GLU A 274 -5.75 -2.18 10.80
C GLU A 274 -7.03 -3.00 10.82
N LEU A 275 -6.98 -4.29 11.20
CA LEU A 275 -8.17 -5.10 11.35
C LEU A 275 -9.04 -4.65 12.52
N LEU A 276 -8.42 -4.24 13.65
CA LEU A 276 -9.12 -3.63 14.77
C LEU A 276 -9.77 -2.30 14.39
N GLU A 277 -9.09 -1.50 13.55
CA GLU A 277 -9.65 -0.27 12.98
C GLU A 277 -10.89 -0.56 12.15
N PHE A 278 -10.82 -1.55 11.24
CA PHE A 278 -11.98 -1.93 10.42
C PHE A 278 -13.17 -2.37 11.26
N TYR A 279 -12.92 -3.22 12.28
CA TYR A 279 -13.94 -3.63 13.21
C TYR A 279 -14.57 -2.42 13.96
N GLY A 280 -13.74 -1.52 14.47
CA GLY A 280 -14.19 -0.31 15.15
C GLY A 280 -14.99 0.61 14.21
N CYS A 281 -14.59 0.74 12.95
CA CYS A 281 -15.32 1.53 11.96
C CYS A 281 -16.76 1.02 11.72
N ILE A 282 -16.93 -0.31 11.77
CA ILE A 282 -18.25 -0.94 11.63
C ILE A 282 -19.08 -0.74 12.91
N THR A 283 -18.53 -1.10 14.06
CA THR A 283 -19.28 -1.12 15.33
C THR A 283 -19.60 0.27 15.87
N GLU A 284 -18.75 1.25 15.59
CA GLU A 284 -18.89 2.64 16.03
C GLU A 284 -19.45 3.56 14.93
N ASN A 285 -19.70 3.01 13.75
CA ASN A 285 -20.22 3.73 12.56
C ASN A 285 -19.36 4.94 12.17
N ARG A 286 -18.03 4.81 12.18
CA ARG A 286 -17.07 5.87 11.83
C ARG A 286 -16.32 5.57 10.54
N GLU A 287 -15.75 6.62 9.92
CA GLU A 287 -14.94 6.45 8.72
C GLU A 287 -13.57 5.84 9.06
N PRO A 288 -13.06 4.92 8.21
CA PRO A 288 -11.71 4.39 8.36
C PRO A 288 -10.65 5.45 7.97
N ARG A 289 -9.44 5.32 8.52
CA ARG A 289 -8.29 6.15 8.16
C ARG A 289 -7.89 5.99 6.69
N THR A 290 -7.98 4.76 6.18
CA THR A 290 -7.65 4.41 4.80
C THR A 290 -8.93 4.11 4.01
N THR A 291 -9.65 5.17 3.66
CA THR A 291 -10.90 5.07 2.89
C THR A 291 -10.65 4.64 1.44
N ALA A 292 -11.67 4.13 0.77
CA ALA A 292 -11.64 3.89 -0.68
C ALA A 292 -11.27 5.18 -1.46
N THR A 293 -11.78 6.33 -1.03
CA THR A 293 -11.48 7.64 -1.66
C THR A 293 -10.01 8.02 -1.52
N ASP A 294 -9.38 7.72 -0.37
CA ASP A 294 -7.94 7.94 -0.18
C ASP A 294 -7.14 6.99 -1.09
N ALA A 295 -7.48 5.72 -1.11
CA ALA A 295 -6.77 4.70 -1.87
C ALA A 295 -6.84 4.88 -3.40
N VAL A 296 -7.94 5.38 -3.93
CA VAL A 296 -8.07 5.66 -5.37
C VAL A 296 -7.09 6.74 -5.82
N ARG A 297 -6.74 7.70 -4.96
CA ARG A 297 -5.72 8.72 -5.27
C ARG A 297 -4.33 8.12 -5.44
N ASP A 298 -4.00 7.04 -4.72
CA ASP A 298 -2.74 6.31 -4.91
C ASP A 298 -2.70 5.66 -6.28
N VAL A 299 -3.78 5.00 -6.71
CA VAL A 299 -3.89 4.39 -8.03
C VAL A 299 -3.80 5.45 -9.13
N ALA A 300 -4.51 6.57 -8.99
CA ALA A 300 -4.45 7.70 -9.92
C ALA A 300 -3.01 8.26 -10.04
N LEU A 301 -2.28 8.34 -8.93
CA LEU A 301 -0.87 8.76 -8.93
C LEU A 301 0.01 7.71 -9.62
N CYS A 302 -0.20 6.40 -9.40
CA CYS A 302 0.52 5.35 -10.12
C CYS A 302 0.29 5.45 -11.64
N GLN A 303 -0.93 5.73 -12.10
CA GLN A 303 -1.22 5.98 -13.51
C GLN A 303 -0.51 7.26 -14.02
N ALA A 304 -0.48 8.33 -13.20
CA ALA A 304 0.22 9.57 -13.54
C ALA A 304 1.74 9.35 -13.66
N ILE A 305 2.33 8.49 -12.86
CA ILE A 305 3.74 8.11 -12.92
C ILE A 305 4.09 7.50 -14.28
N ILE A 306 3.26 6.58 -14.79
CA ILE A 306 3.46 6.01 -16.13
C ILE A 306 3.34 7.09 -17.21
N ARG A 307 2.31 7.95 -17.14
CA ARG A 307 2.13 9.06 -18.10
C ARG A 307 3.33 10.03 -18.10
N GLN A 308 3.83 10.41 -16.92
CA GLN A 308 4.99 11.29 -16.78
C GLN A 308 6.26 10.66 -17.35
N HIS A 309 6.48 9.37 -17.12
CA HIS A 309 7.60 8.62 -17.68
C HIS A 309 7.58 8.61 -19.20
N LEU A 310 6.41 8.38 -19.80
CA LEU A 310 6.24 8.40 -21.25
C LEU A 310 6.47 9.79 -21.85
N ALA A 311 5.93 10.83 -21.22
CA ALA A 311 6.08 12.21 -21.66
C ALA A 311 7.55 12.71 -21.64
N ALA A 312 8.39 12.15 -20.78
CA ALA A 312 9.81 12.50 -20.70
C ALA A 312 10.67 11.80 -21.78
N ARG A 313 10.11 10.86 -22.55
CA ARG A 313 10.81 10.10 -23.61
C ARG A 313 10.44 10.53 -25.04
N GLY A 314 9.38 11.30 -25.19
CA GLY A 314 8.94 11.89 -26.46
C GLY A 314 9.35 13.32 -26.58
#